data_22a6f91f8b6ce32a0e29ed9f3aa1a9df
#
_entry.id   22a6f91f8b6ce32a0e29ed9f3aa1a9df
#
_cell.length_a   1.000
_cell.length_b   1.000
_cell.length_c   1.000
_cell.angle_alpha   90.00
_cell.angle_beta   90.00
_cell.angle_gamma   90.00
#
_symmetry.space_group_name_H-M   'P 1'
#
loop_
_entity.id
_entity.type
_entity.pdbx_description
1 polymer ?
#
loop_
_entity_poly.entity_id
_entity_poly.type
_entity_poly.pdbx_seq_one_letter_code
_entity_poly.pdbx_strand_id
1 'polypeptide(L)'
;MTEKWNQFVYDLCDAQQRDVDENEYHRLIETQFQLLGWAKYRGEICHKPNIPIGNNNFIQPDILMKRDGEELFVIEVKRPIHSISQREIQQLESYMRQRKIKFGVYIGEHIELFYDKPESTEAVSVLIIPLELNNKFGELFVELFGKDSFSSNSLTEFCEKRISEKQQELKKIEAQKYLVANGEAIVADKLKQYLKNDCKDSFSEEEIEEIMSGLTISVLPKTVLKGAPLPSVSSIRDMSLSTISINVSKKPAGKPAKYSLNGSPFLAANRFVFEVVKAYVSQHPEMTFSELERVFDPLLQGSCGVIRSLDYLRQKNYKGQRFFDDSSSILRSGDGVEFAVCTQWSYHNTPDFAAHARKLGFSVETT
;
A
#
# COMPACT_ATOMS: atom_id res chain seq x y z
N MET A 1 -4.88 7.36 25.70
CA MET A 1 -5.01 7.52 24.22
C MET A 1 -5.82 6.39 23.60
N THR A 2 -5.57 5.14 23.94
CA THR A 2 -6.32 3.97 23.43
C THR A 2 -7.85 4.12 23.49
N GLU A 3 -8.39 4.57 24.63
CA GLU A 3 -9.83 4.77 24.79
C GLU A 3 -10.38 5.85 23.84
N LYS A 4 -9.67 6.97 23.69
CA LYS A 4 -10.07 8.04 22.76
C LYS A 4 -10.06 7.58 21.30
N TRP A 5 -9.05 6.80 20.91
CA TRP A 5 -9.01 6.21 19.59
C TRP A 5 -10.15 5.22 19.40
N ASN A 6 -10.36 4.32 20.36
CA ASN A 6 -11.43 3.33 20.26
C ASN A 6 -12.80 4.01 20.17
N GLN A 7 -13.04 5.08 20.90
CA GLN A 7 -14.26 5.89 20.80
C GLN A 7 -14.38 6.54 19.41
N PHE A 8 -13.28 7.14 18.91
CA PHE A 8 -13.23 7.77 17.59
C PHE A 8 -13.54 6.77 16.46
N VAL A 9 -12.98 5.57 16.51
CA VAL A 9 -13.05 4.60 15.41
C VAL A 9 -14.26 3.68 15.50
N TYR A 10 -14.90 3.56 16.67
CA TYR A 10 -15.99 2.60 16.89
C TYR A 10 -17.14 2.77 15.88
N ASP A 11 -17.67 3.98 15.74
CA ASP A 11 -18.77 4.28 14.82
C ASP A 11 -18.32 4.16 13.36
N LEU A 12 -17.03 4.46 13.06
CA LEU A 12 -16.48 4.30 11.72
C LEU A 12 -16.36 2.81 11.32
N CYS A 13 -15.98 1.94 12.28
CA CYS A 13 -15.99 0.48 12.07
C CYS A 13 -17.40 -0.05 11.80
N ASP A 14 -18.38 0.39 12.56
CA ASP A 14 -19.79 0.00 12.34
C ASP A 14 -20.29 0.51 10.99
N ALA A 15 -20.02 1.77 10.65
CA ALA A 15 -20.35 2.35 9.35
C ALA A 15 -19.70 1.59 8.19
N GLN A 16 -18.44 1.11 8.36
CA GLN A 16 -17.75 0.29 7.38
C GLN A 16 -18.43 -1.07 7.20
N GLN A 17 -18.85 -1.71 8.28
CA GLN A 17 -19.57 -2.98 8.22
C GLN A 17 -20.93 -2.87 7.53
N ARG A 18 -21.65 -1.75 7.76
CA ARG A 18 -22.96 -1.47 7.14
C ARG A 18 -22.85 -0.90 5.73
N ASP A 19 -21.64 -0.51 5.29
CA ASP A 19 -21.39 0.17 4.01
C ASP A 19 -22.34 1.37 3.81
N VAL A 20 -22.36 2.26 4.80
CA VAL A 20 -23.21 3.46 4.78
C VAL A 20 -22.86 4.36 3.59
N ASP A 21 -23.81 5.21 3.19
CA ASP A 21 -23.57 6.18 2.12
C ASP A 21 -22.57 7.27 2.56
N GLU A 22 -21.99 7.98 1.58
CA GLU A 22 -20.95 8.99 1.80
C GLU A 22 -21.45 10.15 2.69
N ASN A 23 -22.73 10.54 2.59
CA ASN A 23 -23.27 11.62 3.39
C ASN A 23 -23.46 11.23 4.86
N GLU A 24 -23.88 10.00 5.14
CA GLU A 24 -23.95 9.47 6.51
C GLU A 24 -22.54 9.38 7.10
N TYR A 25 -21.59 8.87 6.32
CA TYR A 25 -20.20 8.74 6.75
C TYR A 25 -19.55 10.10 7.02
N HIS A 26 -19.82 11.08 6.19
CA HIS A 26 -19.42 12.48 6.40
C HIS A 26 -19.85 13.03 7.77
N ARG A 27 -21.14 12.84 8.11
CA ARG A 27 -21.69 13.29 9.41
C ARG A 27 -21.04 12.58 10.59
N LEU A 28 -20.76 11.28 10.45
CA LEU A 28 -20.05 10.52 11.47
C LEU A 28 -18.66 11.08 11.69
N ILE A 29 -17.89 11.31 10.62
CA ILE A 29 -16.52 11.87 10.71
C ILE A 29 -16.55 13.24 11.38
N GLU A 30 -17.45 14.14 11.01
CA GLU A 30 -17.59 15.43 11.68
C GLU A 30 -17.88 15.27 13.19
N THR A 31 -18.72 14.31 13.56
CA THR A 31 -19.01 13.99 14.97
C THR A 31 -17.77 13.49 15.69
N GLN A 32 -16.98 12.61 15.04
CA GLN A 32 -15.74 12.11 15.64
C GLN A 32 -14.72 13.24 15.88
N PHE A 33 -14.60 14.18 14.95
CA PHE A 33 -13.75 15.37 15.17
C PHE A 33 -14.28 16.28 16.29
N GLN A 34 -15.58 16.36 16.50
CA GLN A 34 -16.13 17.07 17.65
C GLN A 34 -15.75 16.38 18.97
N LEU A 35 -15.69 15.05 19.03
CA LEU A 35 -15.19 14.31 20.19
C LEU A 35 -13.68 14.57 20.45
N LEU A 36 -12.94 14.94 19.41
CA LEU A 36 -11.54 15.39 19.52
C LEU A 36 -11.43 16.87 19.94
N GLY A 37 -12.53 17.55 20.27
CA GLY A 37 -12.57 18.92 20.78
C GLY A 37 -12.81 20.02 19.75
N TRP A 38 -12.93 19.71 18.48
CA TRP A 38 -13.22 20.68 17.42
C TRP A 38 -14.68 21.10 17.44
N ALA A 39 -14.96 22.38 17.38
CA ALA A 39 -16.31 22.92 17.53
C ALA A 39 -16.90 23.43 16.21
N LYS A 40 -17.88 22.71 15.66
CA LYS A 40 -18.57 23.11 14.44
C LYS A 40 -19.25 24.47 14.57
N TYR A 41 -19.87 24.76 15.71
CA TYR A 41 -20.54 26.05 15.96
C TYR A 41 -19.60 27.24 16.02
N ARG A 42 -18.28 27.03 16.21
CA ARG A 42 -17.23 28.06 16.13
C ARG A 42 -16.64 28.21 14.74
N GLY A 43 -17.12 27.44 13.75
CA GLY A 43 -16.56 27.43 12.42
C GLY A 43 -15.19 26.74 12.32
N GLU A 44 -14.86 25.88 13.29
CA GLU A 44 -13.61 25.11 13.29
C GLU A 44 -13.71 23.88 12.37
N ILE A 45 -14.92 23.35 12.16
CA ILE A 45 -15.23 22.32 11.16
C ILE A 45 -16.07 22.97 10.07
N CYS A 46 -15.47 23.23 8.91
CA CYS A 46 -16.13 23.83 7.76
C CYS A 46 -16.49 22.72 6.76
N HIS A 47 -17.79 22.40 6.65
CA HIS A 47 -18.33 21.41 5.72
C HIS A 47 -18.43 22.00 4.31
N LYS A 48 -17.82 21.34 3.33
CA LYS A 48 -17.85 21.67 1.90
C LYS A 48 -17.70 23.18 1.61
N PRO A 49 -16.65 23.85 2.11
CA PRO A 49 -16.46 25.27 1.87
C PRO A 49 -16.12 25.52 0.40
N ASN A 50 -16.74 26.53 -0.20
CA ASN A 50 -16.37 26.99 -1.55
C ASN A 50 -15.07 27.76 -1.50
N ILE A 51 -14.04 27.27 -2.14
CA ILE A 51 -12.72 27.90 -2.25
C ILE A 51 -12.55 28.46 -3.67
N PRO A 52 -12.57 29.78 -3.90
CA PRO A 52 -12.40 30.37 -5.23
C PRO A 52 -11.01 30.07 -5.81
N ILE A 53 -10.95 29.70 -7.09
CA ILE A 53 -9.70 29.42 -7.84
C ILE A 53 -9.61 30.21 -9.15
N GLY A 54 -10.05 31.45 -9.16
CA GLY A 54 -10.06 32.32 -10.33
C GLY A 54 -11.47 32.58 -10.87
N ASN A 55 -11.59 33.07 -12.11
CA ASN A 55 -12.86 33.54 -12.69
C ASN A 55 -13.96 32.47 -12.59
N ASN A 56 -14.86 32.64 -11.64
CA ASN A 56 -16.08 31.86 -11.40
C ASN A 56 -15.88 30.35 -11.12
N ASN A 57 -14.65 29.88 -10.93
CA ASN A 57 -14.36 28.52 -10.55
C ASN A 57 -14.08 28.42 -9.05
N PHE A 58 -14.45 27.30 -8.44
CA PHE A 58 -14.15 26.98 -7.05
C PHE A 58 -13.79 25.50 -6.90
N ILE A 59 -13.02 25.19 -5.89
CA ILE A 59 -12.81 23.84 -5.39
C ILE A 59 -13.52 23.71 -4.04
N GLN A 60 -13.91 22.50 -3.71
CA GLN A 60 -14.72 22.25 -2.52
C GLN A 60 -14.22 20.96 -1.83
N PRO A 61 -13.28 21.11 -0.87
CA PRO A 61 -12.91 19.97 -0.03
C PRO A 61 -14.11 19.56 0.82
N ASP A 62 -14.16 18.32 1.20
CA ASP A 62 -15.26 17.81 2.01
C ASP A 62 -15.31 18.48 3.39
N ILE A 63 -14.16 18.56 4.07
CA ILE A 63 -14.06 19.28 5.35
C ILE A 63 -12.76 20.08 5.38
N LEU A 64 -12.86 21.32 5.83
CA LEU A 64 -11.71 22.19 6.12
C LEU A 64 -11.68 22.48 7.62
N MET A 65 -10.57 22.16 8.26
CA MET A 65 -10.37 22.36 9.69
C MET A 65 -9.66 23.68 9.96
N LYS A 66 -10.22 24.47 10.88
CA LYS A 66 -9.71 25.82 11.24
C LYS A 66 -9.58 25.98 12.74
N ARG A 67 -8.69 26.89 13.14
CA ARG A 67 -8.60 27.36 14.53
C ARG A 67 -8.21 28.84 14.51
N ASP A 68 -8.98 29.66 15.20
CA ASP A 68 -8.78 31.11 15.30
C ASP A 68 -8.66 31.80 13.92
N GLY A 69 -9.39 31.31 12.93
CA GLY A 69 -9.37 31.80 11.54
C GLY A 69 -8.26 31.21 10.66
N GLU A 70 -7.29 30.52 11.22
CA GLU A 70 -6.22 29.83 10.50
C GLU A 70 -6.72 28.49 9.95
N GLU A 71 -6.41 28.19 8.68
CA GLU A 71 -6.72 26.92 8.02
C GLU A 71 -5.57 25.94 8.30
N LEU A 72 -5.89 24.79 8.89
CA LEU A 72 -4.89 23.87 9.45
C LEU A 72 -4.69 22.63 8.59
N PHE A 73 -5.78 21.96 8.24
CA PHE A 73 -5.75 20.76 7.41
C PHE A 73 -7.10 20.56 6.70
N VAL A 74 -7.05 19.82 5.61
CA VAL A 74 -8.23 19.43 4.82
C VAL A 74 -8.49 17.94 4.97
N ILE A 75 -9.76 17.55 4.90
CA ILE A 75 -10.17 16.15 4.94
C ILE A 75 -11.00 15.88 3.69
N GLU A 76 -10.64 14.83 2.97
CA GLU A 76 -11.40 14.24 1.89
C GLU A 76 -12.06 12.97 2.40
N VAL A 77 -13.37 12.86 2.27
CA VAL A 77 -14.16 11.74 2.77
C VAL A 77 -14.71 10.94 1.61
N LYS A 78 -14.59 9.63 1.67
CA LYS A 78 -15.20 8.71 0.72
C LYS A 78 -15.95 7.63 1.49
N ARG A 79 -16.83 6.89 0.79
CA ARG A 79 -17.56 5.77 1.41
C ARG A 79 -16.61 4.88 2.21
N PRO A 80 -17.06 4.27 3.34
CA PRO A 80 -16.19 3.58 4.29
C PRO A 80 -15.50 2.32 3.75
N ILE A 81 -15.87 1.86 2.56
CA ILE A 81 -15.22 0.74 1.86
C ILE A 81 -14.49 1.17 0.58
N HIS A 82 -14.42 2.48 0.33
CA HIS A 82 -13.77 3.02 -0.87
C HIS A 82 -12.27 3.17 -0.65
N SER A 83 -11.49 2.56 -1.53
CA SER A 83 -10.04 2.74 -1.58
C SER A 83 -9.71 4.01 -2.34
N ILE A 84 -8.79 4.81 -1.81
CA ILE A 84 -8.38 6.06 -2.45
C ILE A 84 -7.78 5.82 -3.84
N SER A 85 -8.22 6.60 -4.80
CA SER A 85 -7.68 6.61 -6.16
C SER A 85 -6.65 7.73 -6.36
N GLN A 86 -5.78 7.59 -7.36
CA GLN A 86 -4.82 8.64 -7.72
C GLN A 86 -5.49 9.98 -8.05
N ARG A 87 -6.70 9.95 -8.61
CA ARG A 87 -7.47 11.17 -8.89
C ARG A 87 -7.88 11.89 -7.60
N GLU A 88 -8.28 11.15 -6.59
CA GLU A 88 -8.69 11.70 -5.29
C GLU A 88 -7.50 12.25 -4.51
N ILE A 89 -6.33 11.58 -4.62
CA ILE A 89 -5.07 12.12 -4.09
C ILE A 89 -4.75 13.46 -4.76
N GLN A 90 -4.80 13.56 -6.08
CA GLN A 90 -4.56 14.80 -6.81
C GLN A 90 -5.58 15.90 -6.46
N GLN A 91 -6.82 15.51 -6.17
CA GLN A 91 -7.86 16.43 -5.72
C GLN A 91 -7.51 16.98 -4.33
N LEU A 92 -7.15 16.13 -3.39
CA LEU A 92 -6.70 16.51 -2.05
C LEU A 92 -5.48 17.43 -2.10
N GLU A 93 -4.47 17.07 -2.91
CA GLU A 93 -3.29 17.91 -3.16
C GLU A 93 -3.66 19.30 -3.71
N SER A 94 -4.61 19.36 -4.64
CA SER A 94 -5.08 20.62 -5.20
C SER A 94 -5.66 21.54 -4.12
N TYR A 95 -6.43 21.00 -3.19
CA TYR A 95 -6.94 21.75 -2.03
C TYR A 95 -5.80 22.26 -1.14
N MET A 96 -4.86 21.37 -0.80
CA MET A 96 -3.72 21.71 0.05
C MET A 96 -2.91 22.85 -0.54
N ARG A 97 -2.56 22.76 -1.82
CA ARG A 97 -1.73 23.77 -2.52
C ARG A 97 -2.43 25.10 -2.74
N GLN A 98 -3.69 25.08 -3.15
CA GLN A 98 -4.47 26.30 -3.34
C GLN A 98 -4.63 27.12 -2.06
N ARG A 99 -4.69 26.44 -0.92
CA ARG A 99 -4.83 27.09 0.39
C ARG A 99 -3.52 27.19 1.18
N LYS A 100 -2.40 26.70 0.61
CA LYS A 100 -1.10 26.62 1.30
C LYS A 100 -1.16 25.81 2.61
N ILE A 101 -2.02 24.81 2.64
CA ILE A 101 -2.20 23.88 3.78
C ILE A 101 -1.23 22.72 3.58
N LYS A 102 -0.43 22.42 4.61
CA LYS A 102 0.58 21.36 4.53
C LYS A 102 0.02 19.96 4.72
N PHE A 103 -1.16 19.80 5.32
CA PHE A 103 -1.69 18.52 5.76
C PHE A 103 -3.03 18.22 5.11
N GLY A 104 -3.14 17.02 4.55
CA GLY A 104 -4.38 16.46 4.04
C GLY A 104 -4.66 15.12 4.69
N VAL A 105 -5.92 14.85 4.99
CA VAL A 105 -6.37 13.57 5.56
C VAL A 105 -7.40 12.99 4.62
N TYR A 106 -7.19 11.76 4.18
CA TYR A 106 -8.20 10.96 3.52
C TYR A 106 -8.85 10.04 4.54
N ILE A 107 -10.18 9.92 4.50
CA ILE A 107 -10.94 8.99 5.34
C ILE A 107 -11.95 8.23 4.46
N GLY A 108 -11.72 6.94 4.28
CA GLY A 108 -12.54 6.02 3.53
C GLY A 108 -12.47 4.63 4.18
N GLU A 109 -11.93 3.64 3.47
CA GLU A 109 -11.69 2.30 4.04
C GLU A 109 -10.63 2.29 5.15
N HIS A 110 -9.78 3.32 5.17
CA HIS A 110 -8.75 3.60 6.18
C HIS A 110 -8.60 5.11 6.33
N ILE A 111 -7.81 5.55 7.30
CA ILE A 111 -7.38 6.94 7.40
C ILE A 111 -5.97 7.03 6.81
N GLU A 112 -5.74 8.02 5.94
CA GLU A 112 -4.42 8.25 5.36
C GLU A 112 -4.03 9.72 5.51
N LEU A 113 -2.84 9.97 6.07
CA LEU A 113 -2.27 11.30 6.25
C LEU A 113 -1.33 11.63 5.11
N PHE A 114 -1.59 12.75 4.44
CA PHE A 114 -0.74 13.33 3.41
C PHE A 114 -0.04 14.59 3.92
N TYR A 115 1.21 14.77 3.53
CA TYR A 115 1.99 15.96 3.82
C TYR A 115 2.54 16.56 2.53
N ASP A 116 2.20 17.83 2.25
CA ASP A 116 2.73 18.60 1.13
C ASP A 116 3.99 19.34 1.58
N LYS A 117 5.15 18.75 1.26
CA LYS A 117 6.44 19.36 1.55
C LYS A 117 6.69 20.50 0.56
N PRO A 118 7.16 21.69 1.01
CA PRO A 118 7.33 22.86 0.14
C PRO A 118 8.15 22.64 -1.12
N GLU A 119 9.08 21.69 -1.12
CA GLU A 119 9.97 21.38 -2.25
C GLU A 119 9.54 20.15 -3.05
N SER A 120 8.42 19.53 -2.69
CA SER A 120 7.92 18.33 -3.36
C SER A 120 7.00 18.66 -4.52
N THR A 121 7.05 17.89 -5.58
CA THR A 121 6.11 17.96 -6.70
C THR A 121 4.74 17.38 -6.36
N GLU A 122 4.69 16.47 -5.40
CA GLU A 122 3.48 15.76 -4.97
C GLU A 122 3.44 15.66 -3.44
N ALA A 123 2.23 15.62 -2.86
CA ALA A 123 2.07 15.34 -1.44
C ALA A 123 2.43 13.88 -1.14
N VAL A 124 3.07 13.66 0.00
CA VAL A 124 3.59 12.33 0.38
C VAL A 124 2.64 11.69 1.39
N SER A 125 2.22 10.46 1.13
CA SER A 125 1.55 9.62 2.12
C SER A 125 2.52 9.28 3.25
N VAL A 126 2.18 9.74 4.45
CA VAL A 126 3.04 9.62 5.65
C VAL A 126 2.62 8.48 6.54
N LEU A 127 1.30 8.27 6.69
CA LEU A 127 0.74 7.33 7.62
C LEU A 127 -0.59 6.77 7.10
N ILE A 128 -0.73 5.46 7.10
CA ILE A 128 -1.98 4.74 6.80
C ILE A 128 -2.43 4.04 8.08
N ILE A 129 -3.69 4.22 8.45
CA ILE A 129 -4.27 3.74 9.70
C ILE A 129 -5.52 2.91 9.39
N PRO A 130 -5.47 1.59 9.51
CA PRO A 130 -6.67 0.76 9.43
C PRO A 130 -7.70 1.15 10.48
N LEU A 131 -8.98 1.08 10.12
CA LEU A 131 -10.10 1.32 11.06
C LEU A 131 -10.28 0.09 11.96
N GLU A 132 -9.42 0.00 12.99
CA GLU A 132 -9.37 -1.12 13.94
C GLU A 132 -9.26 -0.61 15.36
N LEU A 133 -9.92 -1.26 16.30
CA LEU A 133 -9.76 -0.97 17.72
C LEU A 133 -8.32 -1.27 18.20
N ASN A 134 -7.86 -0.56 19.19
CA ASN A 134 -6.54 -0.70 19.81
C ASN A 134 -5.36 -0.50 18.84
N ASN A 135 -5.54 0.26 17.77
CA ASN A 135 -4.51 0.55 16.79
C ASN A 135 -3.58 1.66 17.33
N LYS A 136 -2.29 1.37 17.45
CA LYS A 136 -1.29 2.33 17.95
C LYS A 136 -1.12 3.57 17.07
N PHE A 137 -1.25 3.42 15.75
CA PHE A 137 -1.23 4.57 14.86
C PHE A 137 -2.51 5.40 14.95
N GLY A 138 -3.63 4.76 15.30
CA GLY A 138 -4.86 5.46 15.63
C GLY A 138 -4.75 6.27 16.92
N GLU A 139 -4.11 5.73 17.95
CA GLU A 139 -3.81 6.48 19.17
C GLU A 139 -2.97 7.74 18.87
N LEU A 140 -1.95 7.59 18.02
CA LEU A 140 -1.11 8.69 17.57
C LEU A 140 -1.90 9.71 16.73
N PHE A 141 -2.81 9.25 15.88
CA PHE A 141 -3.68 10.13 15.10
C PHE A 141 -4.54 11.02 16.01
N VAL A 142 -5.18 10.44 17.01
CA VAL A 142 -5.99 11.17 18.00
C VAL A 142 -5.16 12.18 18.78
N GLU A 143 -3.90 11.85 19.11
CA GLU A 143 -2.96 12.76 19.74
C GLU A 143 -2.58 13.92 18.82
N LEU A 144 -2.23 13.64 17.57
CA LEU A 144 -1.78 14.65 16.60
C LEU A 144 -2.91 15.57 16.12
N PHE A 145 -4.14 15.04 16.00
CA PHE A 145 -5.29 15.75 15.44
C PHE A 145 -6.33 16.21 16.48
N GLY A 146 -6.12 15.89 17.77
CA GLY A 146 -6.94 16.44 18.86
C GLY A 146 -6.73 17.96 18.95
N LYS A 147 -7.82 18.73 19.11
CA LYS A 147 -7.76 20.20 19.09
C LYS A 147 -6.74 20.79 20.07
N ASP A 148 -6.74 20.31 21.30
CA ASP A 148 -5.88 20.84 22.37
C ASP A 148 -4.41 20.46 22.19
N SER A 149 -4.14 19.33 21.55
CA SER A 149 -2.79 18.80 21.28
C SER A 149 -2.27 19.17 19.88
N PHE A 150 -3.14 19.61 18.97
CA PHE A 150 -2.76 19.92 17.60
C PHE A 150 -1.74 21.07 17.55
N SER A 151 -0.63 20.80 16.89
CA SER A 151 0.40 21.79 16.56
C SER A 151 0.93 21.54 15.16
N SER A 152 0.83 22.53 14.28
CA SER A 152 1.35 22.43 12.91
C SER A 152 2.86 22.13 12.87
N ASN A 153 3.63 22.64 13.84
CA ASN A 153 5.06 22.38 13.93
C ASN A 153 5.34 20.93 14.35
N SER A 154 4.68 20.43 15.39
CA SER A 154 4.85 19.05 15.84
C SER A 154 4.43 18.05 14.79
N LEU A 155 3.33 18.35 14.06
CA LEU A 155 2.87 17.51 12.95
C LEU A 155 3.86 17.55 11.76
N THR A 156 4.46 18.72 11.47
CA THR A 156 5.52 18.84 10.46
C THR A 156 6.72 17.97 10.83
N GLU A 157 7.24 18.09 12.06
CA GLU A 157 8.37 17.30 12.55
C GLU A 157 8.08 15.79 12.48
N PHE A 158 6.88 15.39 12.88
CA PHE A 158 6.44 14.01 12.75
C PHE A 158 6.46 13.53 11.30
N CYS A 159 5.88 14.29 10.37
CA CYS A 159 5.82 13.94 8.95
C CYS A 159 7.23 13.83 8.35
N GLU A 160 8.11 14.80 8.61
CA GLU A 160 9.48 14.79 8.10
C GLU A 160 10.30 13.62 8.64
N LYS A 161 10.16 13.32 9.93
CA LYS A 161 10.80 12.16 10.54
C LYS A 161 10.32 10.85 9.88
N ARG A 162 9.01 10.68 9.69
CA ARG A 162 8.45 9.48 9.05
C ARG A 162 8.92 9.33 7.62
N ILE A 163 8.98 10.42 6.84
CA ILE A 163 9.50 10.40 5.48
C ILE A 163 10.97 9.99 5.46
N SER A 164 11.79 10.56 6.37
CA SER A 164 13.20 10.20 6.49
C SER A 164 13.41 8.73 6.84
N GLU A 165 12.65 8.20 7.81
CA GLU A 165 12.68 6.79 8.19
C GLU A 165 12.32 5.88 7.01
N LYS A 166 11.27 6.24 6.27
CA LYS A 166 10.83 5.53 5.06
C LYS A 166 11.91 5.52 3.97
N GLN A 167 12.53 6.67 3.71
CA GLN A 167 13.61 6.77 2.73
C GLN A 167 14.84 5.95 3.13
N GLN A 168 15.20 5.94 4.41
CA GLN A 168 16.30 5.11 4.90
C GLN A 168 16.02 3.62 4.73
N GLU A 169 14.78 3.20 5.01
CA GLU A 169 14.38 1.81 4.85
C GLU A 169 14.40 1.37 3.38
N LEU A 170 13.90 2.22 2.47
CA LEU A 170 13.99 1.97 1.03
C LEU A 170 15.45 1.82 0.57
N LYS A 171 16.35 2.72 1.01
CA LYS A 171 17.79 2.61 0.70
C LYS A 171 18.40 1.30 1.19
N LYS A 172 18.02 0.83 2.39
CA LYS A 172 18.47 -0.47 2.90
C LYS A 172 18.00 -1.63 2.03
N ILE A 173 16.72 -1.62 1.63
CA ILE A 173 16.14 -2.64 0.75
C ILE A 173 16.84 -2.63 -0.61
N GLU A 174 17.08 -1.47 -1.20
CA GLU A 174 17.79 -1.34 -2.46
C GLU A 174 19.24 -1.85 -2.35
N ALA A 175 19.93 -1.49 -1.28
CA ALA A 175 21.29 -1.99 -1.02
C ALA A 175 21.30 -3.52 -0.86
N GLN A 176 20.33 -4.10 -0.15
CA GLN A 176 20.20 -5.55 -0.03
C GLN A 176 19.93 -6.22 -1.38
N LYS A 177 19.00 -5.68 -2.19
CA LYS A 177 18.74 -6.17 -3.54
C LYS A 177 19.99 -6.11 -4.43
N TYR A 178 20.72 -5.00 -4.37
CA TYR A 178 21.96 -4.83 -5.11
C TYR A 178 23.01 -5.89 -4.71
N LEU A 179 23.19 -6.13 -3.40
CA LEU A 179 24.14 -7.13 -2.90
C LEU A 179 23.74 -8.56 -3.26
N VAL A 180 22.45 -8.87 -3.29
CA VAL A 180 21.98 -10.20 -3.75
C VAL A 180 22.25 -10.38 -5.24
N ALA A 181 22.06 -9.34 -6.03
CA ALA A 181 22.26 -9.41 -7.49
C ALA A 181 23.73 -9.41 -7.93
N ASN A 182 24.61 -8.70 -7.20
CA ASN A 182 25.99 -8.45 -7.61
C ASN A 182 27.03 -8.97 -6.61
N GLY A 183 26.62 -9.46 -5.46
CA GLY A 183 27.50 -9.80 -4.34
C GLY A 183 28.49 -10.90 -4.67
N GLU A 184 28.14 -11.85 -5.52
CA GLU A 184 29.04 -12.90 -5.98
C GLU A 184 30.27 -12.30 -6.68
N ALA A 185 30.06 -11.43 -7.66
CA ALA A 185 31.16 -10.76 -8.37
C ALA A 185 31.96 -9.84 -7.45
N ILE A 186 31.32 -9.12 -6.54
CA ILE A 186 31.98 -8.22 -5.58
C ILE A 186 32.88 -9.02 -4.63
N VAL A 187 32.39 -10.13 -4.08
CA VAL A 187 33.15 -10.98 -3.17
C VAL A 187 34.32 -11.68 -3.90
N ALA A 188 34.06 -12.20 -5.10
CA ALA A 188 35.07 -12.82 -5.94
C ALA A 188 36.26 -11.84 -6.24
N ASP A 189 35.92 -10.61 -6.63
CA ASP A 189 36.94 -9.58 -6.88
C ASP A 189 37.75 -9.24 -5.62
N LYS A 190 37.08 -9.11 -4.47
CA LYS A 190 37.76 -8.87 -3.19
C LYS A 190 38.67 -10.01 -2.76
N LEU A 191 38.25 -11.26 -2.99
CA LEU A 191 39.08 -12.43 -2.72
C LEU A 191 40.32 -12.46 -3.63
N LYS A 192 40.15 -12.18 -4.93
CA LYS A 192 41.29 -12.05 -5.87
C LYS A 192 42.26 -10.96 -5.42
N GLN A 193 41.74 -9.79 -5.02
CA GLN A 193 42.56 -8.69 -4.51
C GLN A 193 43.35 -9.08 -3.24
N TYR A 194 42.68 -9.80 -2.31
CA TYR A 194 43.29 -10.32 -1.10
C TYR A 194 44.46 -11.26 -1.43
N LEU A 195 44.23 -12.27 -2.28
CA LEU A 195 45.26 -13.23 -2.68
C LEU A 195 46.43 -12.53 -3.37
N LYS A 196 46.19 -11.54 -4.25
CA LYS A 196 47.24 -10.75 -4.91
C LYS A 196 48.05 -9.91 -3.95
N ASN A 197 47.46 -9.35 -2.91
CA ASN A 197 48.14 -8.40 -2.02
C ASN A 197 48.82 -9.07 -0.82
N ASP A 198 48.14 -10.02 -0.19
CA ASP A 198 48.53 -10.64 1.07
C ASP A 198 49.29 -11.97 0.86
N CYS A 199 49.16 -12.58 -0.34
CA CYS A 199 49.81 -13.85 -0.67
C CYS A 199 50.75 -13.74 -1.89
N LYS A 200 51.29 -12.55 -2.17
CA LYS A 200 52.11 -12.24 -3.35
C LYS A 200 53.27 -13.20 -3.61
N ASP A 201 53.91 -13.69 -2.52
CA ASP A 201 55.05 -14.57 -2.60
C ASP A 201 54.66 -16.06 -2.67
N SER A 202 53.37 -16.36 -2.63
CA SER A 202 52.87 -17.74 -2.52
C SER A 202 52.20 -18.27 -3.79
N PHE A 203 51.60 -17.36 -4.62
CA PHE A 203 50.83 -17.76 -5.80
C PHE A 203 51.07 -16.82 -6.99
N SER A 204 51.22 -17.38 -8.19
CA SER A 204 51.19 -16.65 -9.45
C SER A 204 49.79 -16.19 -9.82
N GLU A 205 49.65 -15.30 -10.81
CA GLU A 205 48.32 -14.89 -11.30
C GLU A 205 47.50 -16.05 -11.87
N GLU A 206 48.15 -17.00 -12.54
CA GLU A 206 47.53 -18.19 -13.11
C GLU A 206 46.98 -19.12 -12.01
N GLU A 207 47.77 -19.34 -10.94
CA GLU A 207 47.34 -20.13 -9.79
C GLU A 207 46.15 -19.46 -9.04
N ILE A 208 46.13 -18.13 -8.95
CA ILE A 208 45.00 -17.40 -8.36
C ILE A 208 43.71 -17.60 -9.17
N GLU A 209 43.81 -17.53 -10.51
CA GLU A 209 42.65 -17.80 -11.36
C GLU A 209 42.17 -19.25 -11.26
N GLU A 210 43.08 -20.22 -11.13
CA GLU A 210 42.75 -21.63 -10.91
C GLU A 210 42.07 -21.83 -9.56
N ILE A 211 42.61 -21.25 -8.49
CA ILE A 211 41.97 -21.27 -7.15
C ILE A 211 40.53 -20.69 -7.21
N MET A 212 40.38 -19.53 -7.85
CA MET A 212 39.06 -18.87 -7.95
C MET A 212 38.08 -19.64 -8.80
N SER A 213 38.53 -20.32 -9.85
CA SER A 213 37.68 -21.15 -10.71
C SER A 213 37.12 -22.39 -9.99
N GLY A 214 37.85 -22.88 -8.96
CA GLY A 214 37.41 -23.98 -8.10
C GLY A 214 36.42 -23.57 -7.00
N LEU A 215 36.08 -22.28 -6.86
CA LEU A 215 35.21 -21.78 -5.79
C LEU A 215 33.83 -21.36 -6.34
N THR A 216 32.78 -21.75 -5.62
CA THR A 216 31.42 -21.21 -5.84
C THR A 216 31.12 -20.21 -4.72
N ILE A 217 30.86 -18.96 -5.11
CA ILE A 217 30.53 -17.88 -4.18
C ILE A 217 29.06 -17.50 -4.42
N SER A 218 28.28 -17.43 -3.36
CA SER A 218 26.90 -16.96 -3.45
C SER A 218 26.55 -16.02 -2.31
N VAL A 219 25.79 -14.95 -2.62
CA VAL A 219 25.24 -14.03 -1.63
C VAL A 219 23.73 -14.21 -1.63
N LEU A 220 23.24 -14.83 -0.57
CA LEU A 220 21.82 -15.15 -0.41
C LEU A 220 21.20 -14.29 0.69
N PRO A 221 19.93 -13.87 0.56
CA PRO A 221 19.22 -13.24 1.66
C PRO A 221 19.16 -14.21 2.84
N LYS A 222 19.39 -13.70 4.05
CA LYS A 222 19.31 -14.51 5.26
C LYS A 222 17.88 -15.06 5.38
N THR A 223 17.69 -16.34 5.12
CA THR A 223 16.44 -17.03 5.43
C THR A 223 16.26 -17.03 6.94
N VAL A 224 15.19 -16.39 7.41
CA VAL A 224 14.85 -16.40 8.83
C VAL A 224 14.49 -17.80 9.22
N LEU A 225 15.40 -18.46 9.91
CA LEU A 225 15.09 -19.72 10.60
C LEU A 225 13.96 -19.43 11.60
N LYS A 226 12.86 -20.17 11.50
CA LYS A 226 11.70 -20.08 12.38
C LYS A 226 12.15 -20.06 13.85
N GLY A 227 11.92 -18.96 14.54
CA GLY A 227 12.25 -18.88 15.98
C GLY A 227 12.18 -17.51 16.64
N ALA A 228 12.12 -16.40 15.88
CA ALA A 228 11.84 -15.09 16.44
C ALA A 228 10.74 -14.42 15.61
N PRO A 229 9.75 -13.77 16.22
CA PRO A 229 8.80 -12.97 15.46
C PRO A 229 9.55 -11.77 14.90
N LEU A 230 9.92 -11.86 13.61
CA LEU A 230 10.30 -10.66 12.86
C LEU A 230 9.10 -9.74 12.79
N PRO A 231 9.31 -8.42 12.86
CA PRO A 231 8.28 -7.50 12.43
C PRO A 231 7.85 -7.95 11.02
N SER A 232 6.57 -8.21 10.85
CA SER A 232 6.02 -8.80 9.65
C SER A 232 6.46 -7.99 8.43
N VAL A 233 6.94 -8.67 7.40
CA VAL A 233 7.33 -8.08 6.11
C VAL A 233 6.17 -7.29 5.47
N SER A 234 4.93 -7.51 5.93
CA SER A 234 3.75 -6.73 5.60
C SER A 234 3.90 -5.23 5.90
N SER A 235 4.55 -4.85 7.00
CA SER A 235 4.78 -3.44 7.34
C SER A 235 5.82 -2.74 6.44
N ILE A 236 6.62 -3.51 5.71
CA ILE A 236 7.65 -2.97 4.81
C ILE A 236 7.13 -2.79 3.38
N ARG A 237 6.13 -3.59 2.97
CA ARG A 237 5.53 -3.50 1.62
C ARG A 237 4.50 -2.40 1.48
N ASP A 238 3.75 -2.08 2.53
CA ASP A 238 2.81 -0.96 2.54
C ASP A 238 3.50 0.40 2.37
N MET A 239 4.83 0.43 2.54
CA MET A 239 5.63 1.64 2.39
C MET A 239 6.17 1.87 0.97
N SER A 240 6.10 0.92 0.05
CA SER A 240 6.89 1.01 -1.20
C SER A 240 6.10 1.30 -2.47
N LEU A 241 4.78 1.43 -2.44
CA LEU A 241 3.98 1.49 -3.67
C LEU A 241 3.42 2.88 -4.04
N SER A 242 3.65 3.91 -3.24
CA SER A 242 3.08 5.22 -3.55
C SER A 242 4.06 6.28 -4.07
N THR A 243 5.34 5.98 -4.29
CA THR A 243 6.23 7.06 -4.72
C THR A 243 7.43 6.58 -5.54
N ILE A 244 7.19 6.11 -6.74
CA ILE A 244 8.10 6.26 -7.87
C ILE A 244 7.23 6.48 -9.10
N SER A 245 6.80 7.71 -9.31
CA SER A 245 6.38 8.16 -10.64
C SER A 245 7.64 8.37 -11.46
N ILE A 246 8.11 7.32 -12.10
CA ILE A 246 8.97 7.49 -13.27
C ILE A 246 8.05 8.10 -14.33
N ASN A 247 8.43 9.26 -14.82
CA ASN A 247 7.81 9.92 -15.97
C ASN A 247 7.60 8.92 -17.11
N VAL A 248 6.41 8.35 -17.18
CA VAL A 248 5.91 7.74 -18.40
C VAL A 248 4.95 8.73 -19.02
N SER A 249 5.37 9.29 -20.13
CA SER A 249 4.60 10.14 -21.02
C SER A 249 3.14 9.70 -21.07
N LYS A 250 2.22 10.68 -20.84
CA LYS A 250 0.78 10.54 -21.03
C LYS A 250 0.48 9.83 -22.36
N LYS A 251 0.06 8.58 -22.29
CA LYS A 251 -0.69 7.96 -23.39
C LYS A 251 -2.16 8.39 -23.25
N PRO A 252 -2.82 8.71 -24.36
CA PRO A 252 -4.25 9.03 -24.36
C PRO A 252 -5.07 7.84 -23.91
N ALA A 253 -6.26 8.08 -23.36
CA ALA A 253 -7.21 7.10 -22.87
C ALA A 253 -7.43 5.97 -23.89
N GLY A 254 -6.68 4.87 -23.73
CA GLY A 254 -6.78 3.66 -24.51
C GLY A 254 -7.75 2.67 -23.85
N LYS A 255 -8.23 1.71 -24.63
CA LYS A 255 -9.04 0.58 -24.15
C LYS A 255 -8.31 -0.11 -22.98
N PRO A 256 -9.05 -0.64 -21.98
CA PRO A 256 -8.44 -1.35 -20.85
C PRO A 256 -7.52 -2.47 -21.35
N ALA A 257 -6.32 -2.55 -20.79
CA ALA A 257 -5.33 -3.57 -21.13
C ALA A 257 -5.92 -4.98 -20.96
N LYS A 258 -5.61 -5.87 -21.88
CA LYS A 258 -5.97 -7.29 -21.80
C LYS A 258 -4.72 -8.13 -21.65
N TYR A 259 -4.86 -9.31 -21.09
CA TYR A 259 -3.76 -10.20 -20.72
C TYR A 259 -3.97 -11.58 -21.31
N SER A 260 -2.94 -12.18 -21.89
CA SER A 260 -2.91 -13.57 -22.33
C SER A 260 -2.09 -14.39 -21.35
N LEU A 261 -2.54 -15.60 -21.03
CA LEU A 261 -1.86 -16.56 -20.18
C LEU A 261 -1.45 -17.77 -21.03
N ASN A 262 -0.16 -18.08 -21.12
CA ASN A 262 0.38 -19.24 -21.86
C ASN A 262 -0.15 -19.34 -23.30
N GLY A 263 -0.28 -18.21 -24.00
CA GLY A 263 -0.79 -18.18 -25.40
C GLY A 263 -2.32 -18.30 -25.52
N SER A 264 -3.06 -18.21 -24.41
CA SER A 264 -4.53 -18.17 -24.42
C SER A 264 -5.06 -16.89 -25.09
N PRO A 265 -6.34 -16.82 -25.46
CA PRO A 265 -6.97 -15.57 -25.88
C PRO A 265 -6.85 -14.48 -24.82
N PHE A 266 -6.75 -13.22 -25.25
CA PHE A 266 -6.64 -12.07 -24.34
C PHE A 266 -7.89 -11.90 -23.45
N LEU A 267 -7.67 -11.92 -22.15
CA LEU A 267 -8.67 -11.85 -21.09
C LEU A 267 -8.70 -10.46 -20.44
N ALA A 268 -9.83 -10.09 -19.88
CA ALA A 268 -9.92 -8.94 -18.96
C ALA A 268 -9.13 -9.22 -17.68
N ALA A 269 -8.69 -8.17 -16.99
CA ALA A 269 -7.82 -8.25 -15.83
C ALA A 269 -8.27 -9.26 -14.75
N ASN A 270 -9.54 -9.17 -14.33
CA ASN A 270 -10.09 -10.06 -13.30
C ASN A 270 -10.11 -11.54 -13.75
N ARG A 271 -10.46 -11.80 -15.00
CA ARG A 271 -10.48 -13.17 -15.55
C ARG A 271 -9.08 -13.71 -15.73
N PHE A 272 -8.13 -12.88 -16.15
CA PHE A 272 -6.71 -13.24 -16.23
C PHE A 272 -6.19 -13.70 -14.86
N VAL A 273 -6.44 -12.93 -13.81
CA VAL A 273 -6.03 -13.30 -12.44
C VAL A 273 -6.64 -14.62 -12.01
N PHE A 274 -7.94 -14.82 -12.26
CA PHE A 274 -8.62 -16.07 -11.94
C PHE A 274 -7.95 -17.27 -12.63
N GLU A 275 -7.66 -17.16 -13.93
CA GLU A 275 -7.04 -18.27 -14.68
C GLU A 275 -5.59 -18.55 -14.20
N VAL A 276 -4.82 -17.53 -13.79
CA VAL A 276 -3.49 -17.73 -13.20
C VAL A 276 -3.59 -18.50 -11.90
N VAL A 277 -4.47 -18.07 -10.98
CA VAL A 277 -4.65 -18.74 -9.68
C VAL A 277 -5.13 -20.17 -9.89
N LYS A 278 -6.13 -20.39 -10.74
CA LYS A 278 -6.65 -21.71 -11.06
C LYS A 278 -5.58 -22.65 -11.64
N ALA A 279 -4.78 -22.15 -12.58
CA ALA A 279 -3.68 -22.92 -13.19
C ALA A 279 -2.61 -23.29 -12.16
N TYR A 280 -2.24 -22.34 -11.28
CA TYR A 280 -1.27 -22.58 -10.22
C TYR A 280 -1.73 -23.63 -9.21
N VAL A 281 -2.98 -23.52 -8.74
CA VAL A 281 -3.58 -24.51 -7.82
C VAL A 281 -3.63 -25.91 -8.45
N SER A 282 -3.94 -25.99 -9.75
CA SER A 282 -3.95 -27.26 -10.47
C SER A 282 -2.56 -27.88 -10.64
N GLN A 283 -1.50 -27.08 -10.68
CA GLN A 283 -0.10 -27.53 -10.72
C GLN A 283 0.43 -27.92 -9.33
N HIS A 284 -0.19 -27.43 -8.26
CA HIS A 284 0.23 -27.63 -6.88
C HIS A 284 -0.93 -28.11 -5.99
N PRO A 285 -1.52 -29.29 -6.28
CA PRO A 285 -2.73 -29.76 -5.61
C PRO A 285 -2.52 -30.08 -4.10
N GLU A 286 -1.28 -30.24 -3.67
CA GLU A 286 -0.90 -30.52 -2.28
C GLU A 286 -0.83 -29.27 -1.39
N MET A 287 -0.79 -28.06 -1.97
CA MET A 287 -0.61 -26.84 -1.20
C MET A 287 -1.82 -26.52 -0.33
N THR A 288 -1.55 -26.19 0.94
CA THR A 288 -2.54 -25.69 1.90
C THR A 288 -3.01 -24.27 1.51
N PHE A 289 -4.19 -23.88 2.00
CA PHE A 289 -4.71 -22.53 1.78
C PHE A 289 -3.75 -21.44 2.28
N SER A 290 -3.13 -21.65 3.44
CA SER A 290 -2.15 -20.71 3.99
C SER A 290 -0.88 -20.58 3.13
N GLU A 291 -0.47 -21.63 2.44
CA GLU A 291 0.65 -21.56 1.50
C GLU A 291 0.24 -20.83 0.22
N LEU A 292 -0.97 -21.07 -0.29
CA LEU A 292 -1.51 -20.33 -1.42
C LEU A 292 -1.67 -18.83 -1.12
N GLU A 293 -2.11 -18.44 0.09
CA GLU A 293 -2.14 -17.02 0.49
C GLU A 293 -0.74 -16.38 0.54
N ARG A 294 0.31 -17.14 0.83
CA ARG A 294 1.68 -16.63 0.75
C ARG A 294 2.15 -16.46 -0.68
N VAL A 295 1.79 -17.38 -1.56
CA VAL A 295 2.10 -17.27 -3.00
C VAL A 295 1.33 -16.11 -3.60
N PHE A 296 0.03 -16.06 -3.38
CA PHE A 296 -0.85 -14.98 -3.84
C PHE A 296 -1.04 -13.95 -2.74
N ASP A 297 0.08 -13.27 -2.38
CA ASP A 297 0.09 -12.26 -1.34
C ASP A 297 -1.11 -11.29 -1.51
N PRO A 298 -1.92 -11.08 -0.46
CA PRO A 298 -3.04 -10.15 -0.49
C PRO A 298 -2.69 -8.77 -1.03
N LEU A 299 -1.47 -8.31 -0.82
CA LEU A 299 -0.98 -7.00 -1.27
C LEU A 299 -0.87 -6.86 -2.79
N LEU A 300 -0.77 -7.95 -3.55
CA LEU A 300 -0.81 -7.90 -5.02
C LEU A 300 -2.15 -7.32 -5.54
N GLN A 301 -3.20 -7.46 -4.76
CA GLN A 301 -4.52 -6.89 -5.05
C GLN A 301 -4.77 -5.61 -4.24
N GLY A 302 -4.32 -5.55 -2.99
CA GLY A 302 -4.59 -4.48 -2.04
C GLY A 302 -5.66 -4.86 -1.02
N SER A 303 -6.70 -4.06 -0.88
CA SER A 303 -7.69 -4.15 0.21
C SER A 303 -8.45 -5.48 0.31
N CYS A 304 -8.81 -6.09 -0.83
CA CYS A 304 -9.57 -7.34 -0.82
C CYS A 304 -8.70 -8.60 -0.70
N GLY A 305 -7.41 -8.51 -1.07
CA GLY A 305 -6.54 -9.66 -1.28
C GLY A 305 -6.83 -10.41 -2.58
N VAL A 306 -5.90 -11.26 -3.01
CA VAL A 306 -6.01 -12.03 -4.26
C VAL A 306 -7.02 -13.19 -4.10
N ILE A 307 -6.91 -13.91 -3.00
CA ILE A 307 -7.77 -15.06 -2.65
C ILE A 307 -8.29 -14.90 -1.22
N ARG A 308 -9.49 -15.44 -0.94
CA ARG A 308 -10.07 -15.51 0.42
C ARG A 308 -10.87 -16.79 0.58
N SER A 309 -10.82 -17.39 1.79
CA SER A 309 -11.65 -18.56 2.11
C SER A 309 -13.14 -18.19 2.08
N LEU A 310 -14.00 -19.14 1.72
CA LEU A 310 -15.45 -18.90 1.72
C LEU A 310 -15.98 -18.58 3.12
N ASP A 311 -15.38 -19.14 4.16
CA ASP A 311 -15.77 -18.82 5.55
C ASP A 311 -15.46 -17.37 5.90
N TYR A 312 -14.32 -16.84 5.47
CA TYR A 312 -14.00 -15.41 5.61
C TYR A 312 -15.02 -14.54 4.85
N LEU A 313 -15.37 -14.90 3.61
CA LEU A 313 -16.33 -14.14 2.81
C LEU A 313 -17.74 -14.14 3.43
N ARG A 314 -18.18 -15.27 4.01
CA ARG A 314 -19.46 -15.38 4.73
C ARG A 314 -19.50 -14.48 5.96
N GLN A 315 -18.40 -14.42 6.72
CA GLN A 315 -18.30 -13.56 7.91
C GLN A 315 -18.30 -12.07 7.57
N LYS A 316 -17.64 -11.67 6.48
CA LYS A 316 -17.52 -10.25 6.06
C LYS A 316 -18.75 -9.72 5.32
N ASN A 317 -19.65 -10.58 4.83
CA ASN A 317 -20.89 -10.22 4.15
C ASN A 317 -20.72 -9.07 3.12
N TYR A 318 -19.76 -9.24 2.19
CA TYR A 318 -19.51 -8.23 1.17
C TYR A 318 -20.76 -7.97 0.31
N LYS A 319 -21.18 -6.71 0.21
CA LYS A 319 -22.21 -6.29 -0.75
C LYS A 319 -21.58 -6.20 -2.15
N GLY A 320 -22.21 -6.89 -3.09
CA GLY A 320 -21.76 -6.94 -4.49
C GLY A 320 -20.72 -8.03 -4.74
N GLN A 321 -20.52 -8.33 -6.01
CA GLN A 321 -19.69 -9.44 -6.48
C GLN A 321 -18.20 -9.06 -6.48
N ARG A 322 -17.54 -9.10 -5.30
CA ARG A 322 -16.13 -8.78 -5.14
C ARG A 322 -15.20 -9.97 -5.35
N PHE A 323 -15.76 -11.16 -5.37
CA PHE A 323 -15.05 -12.43 -5.60
C PHE A 323 -15.82 -13.28 -6.60
N PHE A 324 -15.12 -14.18 -7.27
CA PHE A 324 -15.74 -15.23 -8.07
C PHE A 324 -16.27 -16.31 -7.12
N ASP A 325 -17.44 -16.09 -6.54
CA ASP A 325 -18.06 -16.92 -5.49
C ASP A 325 -19.20 -17.81 -6.02
N ASP A 326 -19.41 -17.85 -7.32
CA ASP A 326 -20.30 -18.81 -7.93
C ASP A 326 -19.71 -20.24 -7.85
N SER A 327 -20.58 -21.25 -7.75
CA SER A 327 -20.19 -22.65 -7.52
C SER A 327 -19.22 -23.22 -8.58
N SER A 328 -19.18 -22.65 -9.78
CA SER A 328 -18.27 -23.08 -10.85
C SER A 328 -16.89 -22.45 -10.77
N SER A 329 -16.73 -21.39 -9.95
CA SER A 329 -15.51 -20.62 -9.80
C SER A 329 -14.81 -20.82 -8.43
N ILE A 330 -15.43 -21.58 -7.53
CA ILE A 330 -14.81 -21.94 -6.26
C ILE A 330 -13.65 -22.89 -6.50
N LEU A 331 -12.50 -22.57 -5.89
CA LEU A 331 -11.29 -23.38 -5.91
C LEU A 331 -11.12 -24.06 -4.53
N ARG A 332 -10.33 -25.12 -4.51
CA ARG A 332 -10.04 -25.88 -3.28
C ARG A 332 -8.54 -26.12 -3.15
N SER A 333 -7.99 -25.86 -1.96
CA SER A 333 -6.61 -26.12 -1.59
C SER A 333 -6.38 -27.58 -1.18
N GLY A 334 -5.12 -28.00 -1.05
CA GLY A 334 -4.74 -29.36 -0.67
C GLY A 334 -5.23 -29.79 0.73
N ASP A 335 -5.40 -28.83 1.65
CA ASP A 335 -6.01 -29.06 2.97
C ASP A 335 -7.54 -28.96 2.97
N GLY A 336 -8.17 -28.89 1.77
CA GLY A 336 -9.61 -28.95 1.58
C GLY A 336 -10.35 -27.62 1.82
N VAL A 337 -9.67 -26.50 2.03
CA VAL A 337 -10.31 -25.19 2.21
C VAL A 337 -10.84 -24.69 0.87
N GLU A 338 -12.14 -24.36 0.84
CA GLU A 338 -12.77 -23.71 -0.31
C GLU A 338 -12.53 -22.21 -0.28
N PHE A 339 -12.15 -21.64 -1.44
CA PHE A 339 -11.82 -20.23 -1.53
C PHE A 339 -12.19 -19.63 -2.89
N ALA A 340 -12.31 -18.31 -2.93
CA ALA A 340 -12.63 -17.55 -4.12
C ALA A 340 -11.55 -16.53 -4.45
N VAL A 341 -11.45 -16.19 -5.74
CA VAL A 341 -10.50 -15.20 -6.29
C VAL A 341 -11.16 -13.85 -6.42
N CYS A 342 -10.47 -12.78 -6.07
CA CYS A 342 -10.95 -11.41 -6.13
C CYS A 342 -11.25 -10.97 -7.59
N THR A 343 -12.37 -10.25 -7.78
CA THR A 343 -12.77 -9.66 -9.08
C THR A 343 -12.30 -8.21 -9.25
N GLN A 344 -11.84 -7.56 -8.17
CA GLN A 344 -11.53 -6.13 -8.12
C GLN A 344 -10.12 -5.85 -8.63
N TRP A 345 -9.95 -5.84 -9.95
CA TRP A 345 -8.66 -5.60 -10.61
C TRP A 345 -8.73 -4.40 -11.54
N SER A 346 -7.70 -3.59 -11.49
CA SER A 346 -7.58 -2.33 -12.24
C SER A 346 -6.26 -2.27 -13.01
N TYR A 347 -6.09 -1.25 -13.81
CA TYR A 347 -4.83 -0.97 -14.51
C TYR A 347 -3.65 -0.65 -13.57
N HIS A 348 -3.92 -0.39 -12.29
CA HIS A 348 -2.87 -0.11 -11.31
C HIS A 348 -2.25 -1.39 -10.73
N ASN A 349 -3.06 -2.37 -10.32
CA ASN A 349 -2.58 -3.57 -9.62
C ASN A 349 -2.41 -4.79 -10.53
N THR A 350 -3.09 -4.84 -11.69
CA THR A 350 -2.96 -5.96 -12.61
C THR A 350 -1.56 -6.11 -13.24
N PRO A 351 -0.80 -5.03 -13.57
CA PRO A 351 0.56 -5.16 -14.06
C PRO A 351 1.50 -5.84 -13.06
N ASP A 352 1.38 -5.53 -11.76
CA ASP A 352 2.19 -6.14 -10.71
C ASP A 352 1.85 -7.62 -10.55
N PHE A 353 0.56 -7.96 -10.61
CA PHE A 353 0.13 -9.35 -10.62
C PHE A 353 0.62 -10.10 -11.86
N ALA A 354 0.61 -9.47 -13.04
CA ALA A 354 1.16 -10.06 -14.27
C ALA A 354 2.69 -10.31 -14.16
N ALA A 355 3.43 -9.38 -13.53
CA ALA A 355 4.84 -9.57 -13.23
C ALA A 355 5.06 -10.72 -12.23
N HIS A 356 4.18 -10.85 -11.25
CA HIS A 356 4.20 -11.97 -10.28
C HIS A 356 3.89 -13.30 -10.97
N ALA A 357 2.89 -13.37 -11.84
CA ALA A 357 2.58 -14.57 -12.62
C ALA A 357 3.77 -15.05 -13.47
N ARG A 358 4.54 -14.13 -14.08
CA ARG A 358 5.78 -14.48 -14.78
C ARG A 358 6.83 -15.11 -13.86
N LYS A 359 6.95 -14.62 -12.60
CA LYS A 359 7.85 -15.21 -11.58
C LYS A 359 7.41 -16.61 -11.16
N LEU A 360 6.11 -16.90 -11.23
CA LEU A 360 5.56 -18.24 -10.98
C LEU A 360 5.73 -19.19 -12.19
N GLY A 361 6.39 -18.74 -13.27
CA GLY A 361 6.67 -19.56 -14.45
C GLY A 361 5.64 -19.47 -15.58
N PHE A 362 4.63 -18.59 -15.48
CA PHE A 362 3.64 -18.41 -16.53
C PHE A 362 4.14 -17.46 -17.64
N SER A 363 3.83 -17.78 -18.90
CA SER A 363 3.99 -16.84 -20.00
C SER A 363 2.84 -15.86 -20.02
N VAL A 364 3.13 -14.55 -19.91
CA VAL A 364 2.10 -13.49 -19.84
C VAL A 364 2.40 -12.41 -20.87
N GLU A 365 1.47 -12.19 -21.79
CA GLU A 365 1.48 -11.11 -22.77
C GLU A 365 0.42 -10.06 -22.42
N THR A 366 0.64 -8.80 -22.84
CA THR A 366 -0.24 -7.66 -22.56
C THR A 366 -0.45 -6.85 -23.83
N THR A 367 -1.71 -6.41 -24.08
CA THR A 367 -2.06 -5.56 -25.25
C THR A 367 -1.87 -4.09 -24.98
#